data_6e50ab153dfed1fff766b45e25919b51
#
_entry.id   6e50ab153dfed1fff766b45e25919b51
#
_cell.length_a   1.000
_cell.length_b   1.000
_cell.length_c   1.000
_cell.angle_alpha   90.00
_cell.angle_beta   90.00
_cell.angle_gamma   90.00
#
_symmetry.space_group_name_H-M   'P 1'
#
loop_
_entity.id
_entity.type
_entity.pdbx_description
1 polymer ?
#
loop_
_entity_poly.entity_id
_entity_poly.type
_entity_poly.pdbx_seq_one_letter_code
_entity_poly.pdbx_strand_id
1 'polypeptide(L)'
;MRTRRATPADLDALADLFDRYRRFYGKAPDLDRARRFLADRFRHGESVIFLALDDEAAVGFVQLYPSFSSIGTSRTFVLNDLFVAADRRRSGAGRALVAAAVAHARSVGAAGLSLVTGVENATAQALYEGLGWIRETRFVEYGLSLASAGWDGDLEDVHAARTDGGAVG
;
A
#
# COMPACT_ATOMS: atom_id res chain seq x y z
N MET A 1 9.84 6.35 -15.44
CA MET A 1 9.44 5.39 -14.41
C MET A 1 8.36 4.50 -14.99
N ARG A 2 8.63 3.21 -15.14
CA ARG A 2 7.68 2.21 -15.66
C ARG A 2 6.96 1.55 -14.49
N THR A 3 5.67 1.27 -14.64
CA THR A 3 4.90 0.49 -13.66
C THR A 3 4.29 -0.73 -14.34
N ARG A 4 4.19 -1.83 -13.62
CA ARG A 4 3.46 -3.02 -14.05
C ARG A 4 2.86 -3.77 -12.87
N ARG A 5 1.85 -4.57 -13.13
CA ARG A 5 1.30 -5.49 -12.13
C ARG A 5 2.36 -6.52 -11.73
N ALA A 6 2.47 -6.76 -10.43
CA ALA A 6 3.30 -7.83 -9.88
C ALA A 6 2.65 -9.20 -10.11
N THR A 7 3.49 -10.21 -10.24
CA THR A 7 3.13 -11.61 -10.38
C THR A 7 3.86 -12.45 -9.33
N PRO A 8 3.53 -13.72 -9.14
CA PRO A 8 4.30 -14.60 -8.25
C PRO A 8 5.80 -14.69 -8.56
N ALA A 9 6.20 -14.46 -9.82
CA ALA A 9 7.62 -14.42 -10.21
C ALA A 9 8.38 -13.22 -9.59
N ASP A 10 7.66 -12.19 -9.13
CA ASP A 10 8.26 -11.00 -8.51
C ASP A 10 8.40 -11.14 -6.98
N LEU A 11 8.02 -12.28 -6.42
CA LEU A 11 7.87 -12.46 -4.98
C LEU A 11 9.13 -12.08 -4.20
N ASP A 12 10.32 -12.41 -4.70
CA ASP A 12 11.57 -12.14 -4.00
C ASP A 12 11.89 -10.64 -3.95
N ALA A 13 11.81 -9.96 -5.08
CA ALA A 13 12.03 -8.51 -5.16
C ALA A 13 10.97 -7.73 -4.37
N LEU A 14 9.72 -8.19 -4.43
CA LEU A 14 8.63 -7.58 -3.68
C LEU A 14 8.76 -7.81 -2.17
N ALA A 15 9.21 -9.00 -1.74
CA ALA A 15 9.43 -9.30 -0.33
C ALA A 15 10.54 -8.43 0.28
N ASP A 16 11.62 -8.16 -0.46
CA ASP A 16 12.66 -7.22 -0.02
C ASP A 16 12.09 -5.80 0.18
N LEU A 17 11.36 -5.29 -0.80
CA LEU A 17 10.73 -3.98 -0.69
C LEU A 17 9.72 -3.93 0.47
N PHE A 18 8.95 -4.99 0.66
CA PHE A 18 7.95 -5.09 1.72
C PHE A 18 8.60 -5.21 3.11
N ASP A 19 9.71 -5.93 3.25
CA ASP A 19 10.46 -5.95 4.51
C ASP A 19 11.05 -4.57 4.84
N ARG A 20 11.60 -3.87 3.84
CA ARG A 20 12.07 -2.49 4.00
C ARG A 20 10.93 -1.53 4.38
N TYR A 21 9.74 -1.70 3.83
CA TYR A 21 8.53 -0.98 4.20
C TYR A 21 8.15 -1.25 5.67
N ARG A 22 8.14 -2.51 6.12
CA ARG A 22 7.87 -2.87 7.51
C ARG A 22 8.90 -2.24 8.46
N ARG A 23 10.17 -2.28 8.09
CA ARG A 23 11.26 -1.65 8.87
C ARG A 23 11.12 -0.13 8.94
N PHE A 24 10.60 0.50 7.91
CA PHE A 24 10.28 1.92 7.94
C PHE A 24 9.23 2.26 9.02
N TYR A 25 8.32 1.33 9.30
CA TYR A 25 7.36 1.41 10.42
C TYR A 25 7.88 0.79 11.74
N GLY A 26 9.19 0.72 11.93
CA GLY A 26 9.80 0.31 13.19
C GLY A 26 9.80 -1.20 13.45
N LYS A 27 9.36 -2.02 12.49
CA LYS A 27 9.37 -3.48 12.69
C LYS A 27 10.76 -4.07 12.48
N ALA A 28 11.08 -5.13 13.24
CA ALA A 28 12.31 -5.88 13.04
C ALA A 28 12.38 -6.48 11.63
N PRO A 29 13.58 -6.60 11.03
CA PRO A 29 13.78 -7.30 9.77
C PRO A 29 13.27 -8.74 9.86
N ASP A 30 12.43 -9.14 8.92
CA ASP A 30 11.92 -10.51 8.79
C ASP A 30 11.48 -10.77 7.35
N LEU A 31 12.45 -11.04 6.49
CA LEU A 31 12.23 -11.27 5.06
C LEU A 31 11.36 -12.52 4.81
N ASP A 32 11.52 -13.56 5.63
CA ASP A 32 10.72 -14.78 5.49
C ASP A 32 9.25 -14.54 5.82
N ARG A 33 8.96 -13.73 6.85
CA ARG A 33 7.60 -13.31 7.17
C ARG A 33 6.99 -12.46 6.05
N ALA A 34 7.75 -11.50 5.53
CA ALA A 34 7.34 -10.68 4.40
C ALA A 34 6.99 -11.55 3.18
N ARG A 35 7.87 -12.52 2.86
CA ARG A 35 7.68 -13.46 1.75
C ARG A 35 6.45 -14.34 1.92
N ARG A 36 6.26 -14.94 3.09
CA ARG A 36 5.07 -15.77 3.37
C ARG A 36 3.78 -14.97 3.25
N PHE A 37 3.74 -13.78 3.84
CA PHE A 37 2.59 -12.90 3.77
C PHE A 37 2.19 -12.58 2.33
N LEU A 38 3.14 -12.18 1.49
CA LEU A 38 2.89 -11.86 0.08
C LEU A 38 2.53 -13.09 -0.77
N ALA A 39 3.18 -14.24 -0.50
CA ALA A 39 2.86 -15.49 -1.18
C ALA A 39 1.39 -15.90 -0.94
N ASP A 40 0.89 -15.72 0.28
CA ASP A 40 -0.52 -15.98 0.60
C ASP A 40 -1.47 -15.01 -0.11
N ARG A 41 -1.11 -13.72 -0.21
CA ARG A 41 -1.89 -12.75 -1.02
C ARG A 41 -1.98 -13.16 -2.48
N PHE A 42 -0.87 -13.62 -3.08
CA PHE A 42 -0.88 -14.12 -4.46
C PHE A 42 -1.71 -15.40 -4.59
N ARG A 43 -1.52 -16.37 -3.67
CA ARG A 43 -2.20 -17.66 -3.70
C ARG A 43 -3.72 -17.52 -3.64
N HIS A 44 -4.22 -16.61 -2.79
CA HIS A 44 -5.65 -16.43 -2.55
C HIS A 44 -6.27 -15.30 -3.38
N GLY A 45 -5.47 -14.57 -4.16
CA GLY A 45 -5.97 -13.44 -4.94
C GLY A 45 -6.53 -12.30 -4.09
N GLU A 46 -5.98 -12.10 -2.89
CA GLU A 46 -6.52 -11.17 -1.89
C GLU A 46 -6.02 -9.74 -2.08
N SER A 47 -5.02 -9.54 -2.92
CA SER A 47 -4.51 -8.20 -3.22
C SER A 47 -4.14 -8.03 -4.69
N VAL A 48 -4.07 -6.77 -5.11
CA VAL A 48 -3.52 -6.36 -6.40
C VAL A 48 -2.31 -5.48 -6.13
N ILE A 49 -1.15 -5.87 -6.66
CA ILE A 49 0.12 -5.20 -6.39
C ILE A 49 0.69 -4.69 -7.71
N PHE A 50 1.20 -3.45 -7.70
CA PHE A 50 1.98 -2.89 -8.80
C PHE A 50 3.39 -2.57 -8.31
N LEU A 51 4.37 -2.79 -9.18
CA LEU A 51 5.77 -2.42 -9.00
C LEU A 51 6.09 -1.18 -9.82
N ALA A 52 6.91 -0.30 -9.24
CA ALA A 52 7.64 0.72 -9.99
C ALA A 52 9.03 0.18 -10.31
N LEU A 53 9.44 0.33 -11.56
CA LEU A 53 10.70 -0.17 -12.08
C LEU A 53 11.57 1.00 -12.55
N ASP A 54 12.82 0.97 -12.14
CA ASP A 54 13.90 1.78 -12.70
C ASP A 54 14.80 0.81 -13.50
N ASP A 55 14.79 0.95 -14.82
CA ASP A 55 15.19 -0.11 -15.74
C ASP A 55 14.41 -1.41 -15.43
N GLU A 56 15.09 -2.48 -15.02
CA GLU A 56 14.46 -3.74 -14.62
C GLU A 56 14.38 -3.94 -13.09
N ALA A 57 14.97 -3.02 -12.30
CA ALA A 57 15.00 -3.12 -10.84
C ALA A 57 13.70 -2.60 -10.23
N ALA A 58 13.06 -3.38 -9.36
CA ALA A 58 11.93 -2.92 -8.58
C ALA A 58 12.40 -1.92 -7.51
N VAL A 59 11.85 -0.71 -7.54
CA VAL A 59 12.23 0.39 -6.65
C VAL A 59 11.11 0.86 -5.73
N GLY A 60 9.90 0.32 -5.90
CA GLY A 60 8.75 0.62 -5.06
C GLY A 60 7.56 -0.23 -5.44
N PHE A 61 6.55 -0.22 -4.59
CA PHE A 61 5.30 -0.94 -4.84
C PHE A 61 4.10 -0.19 -4.27
N VAL A 62 2.91 -0.52 -4.78
CA VAL A 62 1.62 -0.20 -4.21
C VAL A 62 0.80 -1.48 -4.08
N GLN A 63 0.13 -1.69 -2.95
CA GLN A 63 -0.76 -2.82 -2.72
C GLN A 63 -2.19 -2.35 -2.45
N LEU A 64 -3.13 -2.93 -3.19
CA LEU A 64 -4.55 -2.68 -3.10
C LEU A 64 -5.26 -3.90 -2.55
N TYR A 65 -6.13 -3.72 -1.57
CA TYR A 65 -7.08 -4.75 -1.14
C TYR A 65 -8.45 -4.48 -1.75
N PRO A 66 -9.08 -5.50 -2.38
CA PRO A 66 -10.45 -5.37 -2.85
C PRO A 66 -11.41 -5.21 -1.68
N SER A 67 -12.36 -4.32 -1.84
CA SER A 67 -13.44 -4.06 -0.91
C SER A 67 -14.74 -3.81 -1.67
N PHE A 68 -15.84 -3.61 -0.94
CA PHE A 68 -17.15 -3.37 -1.51
C PHE A 68 -17.90 -2.31 -0.73
N SER A 69 -18.64 -1.47 -1.43
CA SER A 69 -19.65 -0.59 -0.86
C SER A 69 -21.02 -1.28 -0.94
N SER A 70 -21.58 -1.68 0.19
CA SER A 70 -22.92 -2.29 0.22
C SER A 70 -24.00 -1.29 -0.18
N ILE A 71 -23.93 -0.05 0.32
CA ILE A 71 -24.88 1.01 -0.05
C ILE A 71 -24.77 1.34 -1.54
N GLY A 72 -23.55 1.50 -2.05
CA GLY A 72 -23.32 1.76 -3.47
C GLY A 72 -23.38 0.53 -4.36
N THR A 73 -23.57 -0.68 -3.79
CA THR A 73 -23.59 -1.98 -4.51
C THR A 73 -22.45 -2.11 -5.53
N SER A 74 -21.26 -1.68 -5.14
CA SER A 74 -20.13 -1.54 -6.08
C SER A 74 -18.80 -2.00 -5.46
N ARG A 75 -17.89 -2.40 -6.34
CA ARG A 75 -16.51 -2.68 -5.96
C ARG A 75 -15.78 -1.40 -5.61
N THR A 76 -14.97 -1.47 -4.58
CA THR A 76 -14.01 -0.44 -4.19
C THR A 76 -12.64 -1.07 -3.95
N PHE A 77 -11.62 -0.26 -3.73
CA PHE A 77 -10.31 -0.73 -3.26
C PHE A 77 -9.81 0.12 -2.11
N VAL A 78 -9.09 -0.51 -1.20
CA VAL A 78 -8.25 0.18 -0.22
C VAL A 78 -6.82 0.18 -0.76
N LEU A 79 -6.24 1.36 -0.99
CA LEU A 79 -4.82 1.51 -1.23
C LEU A 79 -4.15 1.41 0.16
N ASN A 80 -3.68 0.20 0.49
CA ASN A 80 -3.20 -0.11 1.83
C ASN A 80 -1.74 0.25 2.03
N ASP A 81 -0.89 -0.11 1.06
CA ASP A 81 0.55 0.10 1.15
C ASP A 81 1.04 0.88 -0.07
N LEU A 82 1.88 1.89 0.17
CA LEU A 82 2.63 2.60 -0.85
C LEU A 82 4.05 2.84 -0.33
N PHE A 83 5.03 2.27 -1.02
CA PHE A 83 6.42 2.39 -0.63
C PHE A 83 7.33 2.65 -1.84
N VAL A 84 8.27 3.55 -1.66
CA VAL A 84 9.38 3.80 -2.59
C VAL A 84 10.68 3.74 -1.79
N ALA A 85 11.65 3.01 -2.32
CA ALA A 85 12.98 2.91 -1.74
C ALA A 85 13.60 4.29 -1.51
N ALA A 86 14.26 4.50 -0.37
CA ALA A 86 14.69 5.82 0.09
C ALA A 86 15.59 6.55 -0.93
N ASP A 87 16.48 5.80 -1.58
CA ASP A 87 17.39 6.28 -2.63
C ASP A 87 16.69 6.59 -3.97
N ARG A 88 15.42 6.21 -4.11
CA ARG A 88 14.60 6.39 -5.30
C ARG A 88 13.38 7.30 -5.07
N ARG A 89 13.30 7.94 -3.93
CA ARG A 89 12.27 8.96 -3.65
C ARG A 89 12.47 10.17 -4.53
N ARG A 90 11.41 10.97 -4.69
CA ARG A 90 11.37 12.17 -5.58
C ARG A 90 11.67 11.89 -7.06
N SER A 91 11.71 10.63 -7.48
CA SER A 91 11.85 10.20 -8.88
C SER A 91 10.52 10.16 -9.66
N GLY A 92 9.40 10.46 -9.00
CA GLY A 92 8.06 10.29 -9.56
C GLY A 92 7.48 8.89 -9.39
N ALA A 93 8.20 7.95 -8.76
CA ALA A 93 7.75 6.57 -8.57
C ALA A 93 6.43 6.47 -7.78
N GLY A 94 6.28 7.21 -6.68
CA GLY A 94 5.03 7.23 -5.90
C GLY A 94 3.83 7.68 -6.73
N ARG A 95 3.98 8.78 -7.48
CA ARG A 95 2.93 9.26 -8.39
C ARG A 95 2.57 8.22 -9.45
N ALA A 96 3.54 7.56 -10.05
CA ALA A 96 3.33 6.53 -11.06
C ALA A 96 2.60 5.30 -10.49
N LEU A 97 2.94 4.88 -9.27
CA LEU A 97 2.27 3.78 -8.56
C LEU A 97 0.81 4.12 -8.24
N VAL A 98 0.53 5.31 -7.71
CA VAL A 98 -0.86 5.74 -7.46
C VAL A 98 -1.66 5.82 -8.75
N ALA A 99 -1.06 6.34 -9.83
CA ALA A 99 -1.70 6.38 -11.14
C ALA A 99 -2.03 4.96 -11.67
N ALA A 100 -1.12 3.99 -11.50
CA ALA A 100 -1.37 2.59 -11.87
C ALA A 100 -2.52 1.97 -11.06
N ALA A 101 -2.58 2.25 -9.76
CA ALA A 101 -3.67 1.82 -8.87
C ALA A 101 -5.03 2.38 -9.33
N VAL A 102 -5.09 3.67 -9.63
CA VAL A 102 -6.31 4.34 -10.13
C VAL A 102 -6.73 3.77 -11.49
N ALA A 103 -5.77 3.59 -12.41
CA ALA A 103 -6.04 3.00 -13.72
C ALA A 103 -6.61 1.59 -13.61
N HIS A 104 -6.04 0.76 -12.72
CA HIS A 104 -6.56 -0.58 -12.44
C HIS A 104 -7.99 -0.53 -11.87
N ALA A 105 -8.25 0.29 -10.87
CA ALA A 105 -9.58 0.40 -10.28
C ALA A 105 -10.63 0.79 -11.33
N ARG A 106 -10.30 1.73 -12.22
CA ARG A 106 -11.16 2.11 -13.34
C ARG A 106 -11.39 0.97 -14.33
N SER A 107 -10.34 0.23 -14.67
CA SER A 107 -10.43 -0.86 -15.66
C SER A 107 -11.34 -2.01 -15.23
N VAL A 108 -11.52 -2.20 -13.91
CA VAL A 108 -12.41 -3.22 -13.34
C VAL A 108 -13.76 -2.66 -12.87
N GLY A 109 -14.06 -1.40 -13.20
CA GLY A 109 -15.34 -0.77 -12.86
C GLY A 109 -15.53 -0.47 -11.38
N ALA A 110 -14.45 -0.28 -10.61
CA ALA A 110 -14.57 0.10 -9.22
C ALA A 110 -15.11 1.53 -9.08
N ALA A 111 -16.01 1.75 -8.12
CA ALA A 111 -16.59 3.06 -7.85
C ALA A 111 -15.62 4.03 -7.16
N GLY A 112 -14.58 3.53 -6.51
CA GLY A 112 -13.61 4.38 -5.85
C GLY A 112 -12.48 3.61 -5.18
N LEU A 113 -11.50 4.38 -4.68
CA LEU A 113 -10.44 3.94 -3.79
C LEU A 113 -10.49 4.77 -2.52
N SER A 114 -10.10 4.16 -1.41
CA SER A 114 -9.82 4.84 -0.15
C SER A 114 -8.40 4.53 0.31
N LEU A 115 -7.88 5.40 1.15
CA LEU A 115 -6.61 5.18 1.85
C LEU A 115 -6.66 5.88 3.20
N VAL A 116 -5.77 5.51 4.08
CA VAL A 116 -5.51 6.23 5.32
C VAL A 116 -4.01 6.53 5.37
N THR A 117 -3.65 7.69 5.87
CA THR A 117 -2.25 8.10 6.09
C THR A 117 -2.14 8.87 7.39
N GLY A 118 -0.97 8.88 7.98
CA GLY A 118 -0.73 9.60 9.23
C GLY A 118 -1.03 11.10 9.11
N VAL A 119 -1.57 11.67 10.19
CA VAL A 119 -1.86 13.11 10.25
C VAL A 119 -0.61 13.96 10.12
N GLU A 120 0.55 13.44 10.51
CA GLU A 120 1.86 14.09 10.39
C GLU A 120 2.54 13.83 9.03
N ASN A 121 1.96 12.97 8.17
CA ASN A 121 2.55 12.64 6.88
C ASN A 121 2.20 13.66 5.80
N ALA A 122 2.69 14.89 5.95
CA ALA A 122 2.43 15.98 5.02
C ALA A 122 2.85 15.65 3.57
N THR A 123 3.93 14.87 3.41
CA THR A 123 4.42 14.48 2.07
C THR A 123 3.43 13.58 1.34
N ALA A 124 2.89 12.57 2.02
CA ALA A 124 1.89 11.69 1.42
C ALA A 124 0.56 12.43 1.19
N GLN A 125 0.13 13.27 2.13
CA GLN A 125 -1.06 14.10 1.99
C GLN A 125 -0.96 14.99 0.74
N ALA A 126 0.15 15.70 0.57
CA ALA A 126 0.39 16.55 -0.61
C ALA A 126 0.40 15.74 -1.92
N LEU A 127 0.95 14.51 -1.91
CA LEU A 127 0.90 13.62 -3.07
C LEU A 127 -0.55 13.27 -3.44
N TYR A 128 -1.34 12.83 -2.48
CA TYR A 128 -2.72 12.41 -2.73
C TYR A 128 -3.62 13.58 -3.15
N GLU A 129 -3.57 14.69 -2.42
CA GLU A 129 -4.33 15.90 -2.75
C GLU A 129 -3.95 16.44 -4.12
N GLY A 130 -2.66 16.46 -4.46
CA GLY A 130 -2.13 16.84 -5.78
C GLY A 130 -2.52 15.88 -6.91
N LEU A 131 -3.09 14.72 -6.59
CA LEU A 131 -3.65 13.73 -7.52
C LEU A 131 -5.20 13.73 -7.51
N GLY A 132 -5.83 14.68 -6.82
CA GLY A 132 -7.28 14.85 -6.76
C GLY A 132 -7.99 13.98 -5.72
N TRP A 133 -7.26 13.39 -4.77
CA TRP A 133 -7.87 12.72 -3.64
C TRP A 133 -8.43 13.76 -2.66
N ILE A 134 -9.58 13.44 -2.08
CA ILE A 134 -10.29 14.34 -1.17
C ILE A 134 -10.16 13.79 0.25
N ARG A 135 -9.72 14.64 1.17
CA ARG A 135 -9.64 14.31 2.58
C ARG A 135 -11.04 14.12 3.16
N GLU A 136 -11.29 12.97 3.78
CA GLU A 136 -12.54 12.70 4.49
C GLU A 136 -12.51 13.36 5.87
N THR A 137 -13.54 14.09 6.21
CA THR A 137 -13.67 14.81 7.50
C THR A 137 -14.99 14.55 8.23
N ARG A 138 -15.89 13.78 7.61
CA ARG A 138 -17.24 13.51 8.14
C ARG A 138 -17.33 12.21 8.92
N PHE A 139 -16.32 11.33 8.79
CA PHE A 139 -16.31 10.02 9.41
C PHE A 139 -15.10 9.87 10.33
N VAL A 140 -15.29 9.11 11.39
CA VAL A 140 -14.21 8.67 12.27
C VAL A 140 -13.99 7.18 12.06
N GLU A 141 -12.75 6.73 12.23
CA GLU A 141 -12.40 5.33 12.14
C GLU A 141 -12.20 4.76 13.54
N TYR A 142 -12.67 3.54 13.76
CA TYR A 142 -12.48 2.79 15.00
C TYR A 142 -11.69 1.51 14.70
N GLY A 143 -10.71 1.20 15.53
CA GLY A 143 -9.94 -0.05 15.48
C GLY A 143 -10.14 -0.86 16.76
N LEU A 144 -10.12 -2.18 16.62
CA LEU A 144 -10.09 -3.13 17.72
C LEU A 144 -8.99 -4.14 17.45
N SER A 145 -7.97 -4.18 18.32
CA SER A 145 -6.94 -5.21 18.25
C SER A 145 -7.48 -6.53 18.81
N LEU A 146 -7.32 -7.60 18.03
CA LEU A 146 -7.62 -8.96 18.45
C LEU A 146 -6.28 -9.66 18.67
N ALA A 147 -5.82 -9.72 19.92
CA ALA A 147 -4.60 -10.43 20.27
C ALA A 147 -4.72 -11.90 19.86
N SER A 148 -3.93 -12.34 18.89
CA SER A 148 -3.81 -13.74 18.49
C SER A 148 -2.41 -14.25 18.77
N ALA A 149 -2.25 -15.56 18.94
CA ALA A 149 -0.94 -16.16 19.10
C ALA A 149 -0.05 -15.82 17.88
N GLY A 150 1.08 -15.15 18.12
CA GLY A 150 2.00 -14.66 17.09
C GLY A 150 1.73 -13.24 16.56
N TRP A 151 0.71 -12.54 17.06
CA TRP A 151 0.53 -11.11 16.85
C TRP A 151 1.28 -10.37 17.98
N ASP A 152 2.31 -9.66 17.60
CA ASP A 152 3.16 -8.84 18.48
C ASP A 152 2.87 -7.33 18.34
N GLY A 153 1.81 -7.00 17.61
CA GLY A 153 1.40 -5.65 17.32
C GLY A 153 0.30 -5.13 18.23
N ASP A 154 0.15 -3.84 18.27
CA ASP A 154 -0.92 -3.10 18.92
C ASP A 154 -1.94 -2.55 17.90
N LEU A 155 -2.85 -1.68 18.33
CA LEU A 155 -3.77 -0.99 17.41
C LEU A 155 -3.06 -0.15 16.36
N GLU A 156 -1.85 0.33 16.68
CA GLU A 156 -1.03 1.06 15.71
C GLU A 156 -0.63 0.16 14.55
N ASP A 157 -0.41 -1.14 14.75
CA ASP A 157 -0.11 -2.08 13.67
C ASP A 157 -1.32 -2.41 12.79
N VAL A 158 -2.53 -2.43 13.33
CA VAL A 158 -3.76 -2.50 12.52
C VAL A 158 -3.88 -1.27 11.63
N HIS A 159 -3.30 -0.16 12.07
CA HIS A 159 -3.29 1.13 11.39
C HIS A 159 -1.91 1.58 10.91
N ALA A 160 -0.86 0.75 11.00
CA ALA A 160 0.55 1.14 10.83
C ALA A 160 0.87 1.71 9.43
N ALA A 161 0.12 1.35 8.40
CA ALA A 161 0.17 2.07 7.13
C ALA A 161 -0.32 3.53 7.25
N ARG A 162 -0.78 3.93 8.43
CA ARG A 162 -1.57 5.12 8.69
C ARG A 162 -0.85 6.20 9.50
N THR A 163 0.28 5.92 10.13
CA THR A 163 0.80 6.83 11.17
C THR A 163 2.11 7.55 10.90
N ASP A 164 2.96 7.18 9.95
CA ASP A 164 4.27 7.85 9.87
C ASP A 164 4.65 8.43 8.51
N GLY A 165 5.14 9.67 8.60
CA GLY A 165 5.52 10.50 7.48
C GLY A 165 6.85 10.11 6.87
N GLY A 166 6.86 9.72 5.60
CA GLY A 166 8.10 9.67 4.85
C GLY A 166 8.27 8.56 3.83
N ALA A 167 7.33 7.62 3.69
CA ALA A 167 7.48 6.51 2.75
C ALA A 167 7.38 6.90 1.27
N VAL A 168 6.99 8.13 0.94
CA VAL A 168 6.69 8.58 -0.44
C VAL A 168 7.29 9.93 -0.81
N GLY A 169 8.21 10.46 -0.03
CA GLY A 169 8.87 11.74 -0.29
C GLY A 169 9.79 11.74 -1.50
#